data_f3d9ee14ee6f6787cdd6b768ce6bf549
#
_entry.id   f3d9ee14ee6f6787cdd6b768ce6bf549
#
_cell.length_a   1.000
_cell.length_b   1.000
_cell.length_c   1.000
_cell.angle_alpha   90.00
_cell.angle_beta   90.00
_cell.angle_gamma   90.00
#
_symmetry.space_group_name_H-M   'P 1'
#
loop_
_entity.id
_entity.type
_entity.pdbx_description
1 polymer ?
#
loop_
_entity_poly.entity_id
_entity_poly.type
_entity_poly.pdbx_seq_one_letter_code
_entity_poly.pdbx_strand_id
1 'polypeptide(L)'
;RAIQLHPLVCSAFNADFDGDQMAVHVPLALEAQTEARMLMLASNNILSPATGEPIVTPSQDMVLGSYYLTALQPNYQKPEFGENKTTFASLEDVIFAFEDKRLSLHEWVWVRFNGEVEDEDEMRSPQKTQELEDGSRLEIWNLRRDRFDSDNNLISRFVLTTVGRVV
;
A
#
# COMPACT_ATOMS: atom_id res chain seq x y z
N ARG A 1 -0.08 32.22 -13.07
CA ARG A 1 0.71 31.06 -12.58
C ARG A 1 0.49 30.98 -11.08
N ALA A 2 0.27 29.78 -10.55
CA ALA A 2 0.07 29.51 -9.14
C ALA A 2 1.30 28.80 -8.54
N ILE A 3 1.54 28.98 -7.24
CA ILE A 3 2.53 28.20 -6.49
C ILE A 3 1.91 26.85 -6.24
N GLN A 4 2.64 25.78 -6.56
CA GLN A 4 2.23 24.41 -6.23
C GLN A 4 2.79 24.03 -4.88
N LEU A 5 1.92 23.59 -4.00
CA LEU A 5 2.30 23.17 -2.65
C LEU A 5 1.94 21.69 -2.47
N HIS A 6 2.88 20.91 -1.94
CA HIS A 6 2.63 19.48 -1.68
C HIS A 6 1.60 19.32 -0.55
N PRO A 7 0.59 18.45 -0.70
CA PRO A 7 -0.47 18.29 0.31
C PRO A 7 0.02 17.96 1.72
N LEU A 8 1.10 17.19 1.87
CA LEU A 8 1.65 16.83 3.19
C LEU A 8 2.20 18.01 4.00
N VAL A 9 2.55 19.12 3.36
CA VAL A 9 3.06 20.33 4.06
C VAL A 9 1.98 21.36 4.33
N CYS A 10 0.75 21.15 3.85
CA CYS A 10 -0.36 22.08 4.04
C CYS A 10 -0.68 22.30 5.51
N SER A 11 -0.63 21.27 6.34
CA SER A 11 -0.88 21.39 7.78
C SER A 11 0.14 22.26 8.49
N ALA A 12 1.41 22.16 8.13
CA ALA A 12 2.49 22.97 8.70
C ALA A 12 2.39 24.46 8.30
N PHE A 13 1.94 24.74 7.07
CA PHE A 13 1.68 26.10 6.60
C PHE A 13 0.29 26.62 6.99
N ASN A 14 -0.58 25.79 7.54
CA ASN A 14 -2.01 26.07 7.72
C ASN A 14 -2.65 26.60 6.43
N ALA A 15 -2.29 25.98 5.30
CA ALA A 15 -2.70 26.37 3.97
C ALA A 15 -3.76 25.42 3.41
N ASP A 16 -4.73 26.00 2.71
CA ASP A 16 -5.68 25.26 1.88
C ASP A 16 -5.63 25.79 0.43
N PHE A 17 -6.50 25.29 -0.43
CA PHE A 17 -6.51 25.67 -1.85
C PHE A 17 -7.75 26.49 -2.23
N ASP A 18 -8.34 27.21 -1.27
CA ASP A 18 -9.54 28.04 -1.47
C ASP A 18 -9.21 29.47 -1.92
N GLY A 19 -7.92 29.81 -2.07
CA GLY A 19 -7.47 31.14 -2.51
C GLY A 19 -6.42 31.77 -1.60
N ASP A 20 -5.77 30.98 -0.75
CA ASP A 20 -4.67 31.44 0.11
C ASP A 20 -3.53 32.04 -0.69
N GLN A 21 -2.93 33.09 -0.13
CA GLN A 21 -1.75 33.76 -0.70
C GLN A 21 -0.50 33.34 0.07
N MET A 22 0.61 33.13 -0.66
CA MET A 22 1.92 32.84 -0.11
C MET A 22 2.98 33.77 -0.67
N ALA A 23 3.92 34.18 0.18
CA ALA A 23 5.10 34.94 -0.23
C ALA A 23 6.27 33.98 -0.51
N VAL A 24 7.08 34.36 -1.51
CA VAL A 24 8.32 33.64 -1.85
C VAL A 24 9.50 34.51 -1.44
N HIS A 25 10.44 33.92 -0.69
CA HIS A 25 11.66 34.58 -0.26
C HIS A 25 12.87 33.83 -0.79
N VAL A 26 13.88 34.59 -1.27
CA VAL A 26 15.14 34.03 -1.75
C VAL A 26 16.26 34.47 -0.80
N PRO A 27 16.86 33.53 -0.02
CA PRO A 27 17.98 33.88 0.85
C PRO A 27 19.24 34.23 0.02
N LEU A 28 19.84 35.40 0.26
CA LEU A 28 21.01 35.86 -0.48
C LEU A 28 22.33 35.57 0.23
N ALA A 29 22.37 35.62 1.56
CA ALA A 29 23.57 35.34 2.35
C ALA A 29 23.80 33.83 2.47
N LEU A 30 25.06 33.44 2.54
CA LEU A 30 25.44 31.99 2.67
C LEU A 30 24.92 31.39 3.97
N GLU A 31 24.99 32.18 5.07
CA GLU A 31 24.44 31.76 6.38
C GLU A 31 22.93 31.53 6.29
N ALA A 32 22.18 32.44 5.65
CA ALA A 32 20.73 32.30 5.47
C ALA A 32 20.37 31.10 4.61
N GLN A 33 21.16 30.78 3.57
CA GLN A 33 20.98 29.59 2.74
C GLN A 33 21.22 28.31 3.54
N THR A 34 22.21 28.30 4.41
CA THR A 34 22.52 27.15 5.28
C THR A 34 21.40 26.92 6.28
N GLU A 35 20.92 27.97 6.94
CA GLU A 35 19.79 27.90 7.87
C GLU A 35 18.50 27.39 7.16
N ALA A 36 18.22 27.92 5.98
CA ALA A 36 17.06 27.47 5.21
C ALA A 36 17.11 25.98 4.88
N ARG A 37 18.27 25.45 4.50
CA ARG A 37 18.46 24.03 4.23
C ARG A 37 18.39 23.15 5.48
N MET A 38 18.97 23.58 6.58
CA MET A 38 19.04 22.79 7.80
C MET A 38 17.74 22.85 8.61
N LEU A 39 17.10 24.02 8.70
CA LEU A 39 15.98 24.26 9.61
C LEU A 39 14.62 24.36 8.93
N MET A 40 14.57 24.72 7.63
CA MET A 40 13.30 25.00 6.96
C MET A 40 12.92 23.96 5.91
N LEU A 41 13.86 23.17 5.40
CA LEU A 41 13.56 22.18 4.36
C LEU A 41 12.60 21.11 4.91
N ALA A 42 11.47 20.92 4.23
CA ALA A 42 10.40 20.02 4.70
C ALA A 42 10.88 18.57 4.91
N SER A 43 11.79 18.06 4.07
CA SER A 43 12.37 16.71 4.23
C SER A 43 13.17 16.52 5.52
N ASN A 44 13.68 17.60 6.11
CA ASN A 44 14.42 17.58 7.37
C ASN A 44 13.51 17.80 8.61
N ASN A 45 12.24 18.14 8.40
CA ASN A 45 11.26 18.49 9.45
C ASN A 45 10.04 17.55 9.40
N ILE A 46 10.28 16.27 9.38
CA ILE A 46 9.22 15.25 9.37
C ILE A 46 8.61 15.08 10.76
N LEU A 47 9.43 15.27 11.81
CA LEU A 47 9.00 15.17 13.21
C LEU A 47 8.92 16.55 13.86
N SER A 48 7.95 16.74 14.74
CA SER A 48 7.81 17.95 15.55
C SER A 48 8.96 18.07 16.55
N PRO A 49 9.70 19.18 16.57
CA PRO A 49 10.76 19.39 17.58
C PRO A 49 10.21 19.57 19.01
N ALA A 50 8.93 19.89 19.15
CA ALA A 50 8.29 20.08 20.44
C ALA A 50 7.78 18.76 21.07
N THR A 51 7.19 17.88 20.28
CA THR A 51 6.53 16.66 20.78
C THR A 51 7.20 15.37 20.30
N GLY A 52 8.01 15.41 19.25
CA GLY A 52 8.58 14.23 18.59
C GLY A 52 7.59 13.45 17.71
N GLU A 53 6.35 13.91 17.62
CA GLU A 53 5.33 13.28 16.79
C GLU A 53 5.50 13.62 15.30
N PRO A 54 5.07 12.76 14.37
CA PRO A 54 5.10 13.08 12.96
C PRO A 54 4.22 14.28 12.62
N ILE A 55 4.78 15.29 11.93
CA ILE A 55 4.02 16.41 11.38
C ILE A 55 3.41 16.01 10.03
N VAL A 56 4.15 15.20 9.25
CA VAL A 56 3.78 14.79 7.92
C VAL A 56 2.94 13.52 8.03
N THR A 57 1.62 13.70 8.12
CA THR A 57 0.66 12.60 8.17
C THR A 57 -0.34 12.69 7.02
N PRO A 58 -0.79 11.55 6.46
CA PRO A 58 -1.86 11.57 5.46
C PRO A 58 -3.12 12.25 6.01
N SER A 59 -3.70 13.15 5.24
CA SER A 59 -4.90 13.88 5.64
C SER A 59 -5.84 14.09 4.45
N GLN A 60 -7.09 14.43 4.74
CA GLN A 60 -8.12 14.80 3.75
C GLN A 60 -8.17 13.84 2.55
N ASP A 61 -7.85 14.32 1.35
CA ASP A 61 -7.95 13.58 0.09
C ASP A 61 -7.03 12.34 0.05
N MET A 62 -5.90 12.37 0.76
CA MET A 62 -5.01 11.21 0.85
C MET A 62 -5.67 10.06 1.61
N VAL A 63 -6.36 10.35 2.71
CA VAL A 63 -7.12 9.36 3.50
C VAL A 63 -8.28 8.82 2.66
N LEU A 64 -9.01 9.71 2.00
CA LEU A 64 -10.11 9.33 1.11
C LEU A 64 -9.61 8.47 -0.05
N GLY A 65 -8.49 8.85 -0.67
CA GLY A 65 -7.85 8.09 -1.74
C GLY A 65 -7.42 6.70 -1.30
N SER A 66 -6.77 6.58 -0.16
CA SER A 66 -6.36 5.29 0.40
C SER A 66 -7.57 4.41 0.74
N TYR A 67 -8.63 5.01 1.29
CA TYR A 67 -9.88 4.30 1.52
C TYR A 67 -10.49 3.79 0.22
N TYR A 68 -10.55 4.63 -0.82
CA TYR A 68 -11.09 4.23 -2.12
C TYR A 68 -10.30 3.09 -2.76
N LEU A 69 -8.96 3.13 -2.68
CA LEU A 69 -8.08 2.06 -3.19
C LEU A 69 -8.36 0.71 -2.51
N THR A 70 -8.59 0.73 -1.21
CA THR A 70 -8.72 -0.48 -0.39
C THR A 70 -10.15 -0.96 -0.19
N ALA A 71 -11.15 -0.13 -0.54
CA ALA A 71 -12.56 -0.46 -0.37
C ALA A 71 -12.99 -1.59 -1.31
N LEU A 72 -13.80 -2.50 -0.78
CA LEU A 72 -14.44 -3.55 -1.58
C LEU A 72 -15.66 -2.97 -2.28
N GLN A 73 -15.66 -2.99 -3.60
CA GLN A 73 -16.83 -2.56 -4.37
C GLN A 73 -17.79 -3.72 -4.63
N PRO A 74 -19.12 -3.51 -4.53
CA PRO A 74 -20.14 -4.54 -4.73
C PRO A 74 -20.07 -5.23 -6.10
N ASN A 75 -19.60 -4.52 -7.13
CA ASN A 75 -19.48 -5.03 -8.50
C ASN A 75 -18.33 -6.04 -8.67
N TYR A 76 -17.38 -6.06 -7.74
CA TYR A 76 -16.22 -6.96 -7.75
C TYR A 76 -16.34 -7.95 -6.59
N GLN A 77 -17.24 -8.91 -6.75
CA GLN A 77 -17.44 -9.94 -5.73
C GLN A 77 -16.16 -10.77 -5.54
N LYS A 78 -15.91 -11.11 -4.29
CA LYS A 78 -14.86 -12.04 -3.95
C LYS A 78 -15.08 -13.34 -4.71
N PRO A 79 -14.05 -13.91 -5.37
CA PRO A 79 -14.19 -15.18 -6.08
C PRO A 79 -14.61 -16.29 -5.12
N GLU A 80 -15.49 -17.17 -5.59
CA GLU A 80 -15.85 -18.36 -4.85
C GLU A 80 -14.67 -19.34 -4.72
N PHE A 81 -14.80 -20.25 -3.77
CA PHE A 81 -13.78 -21.25 -3.53
C PHE A 81 -13.57 -22.11 -4.79
N GLY A 82 -12.36 -22.07 -5.35
CA GLY A 82 -11.99 -22.82 -6.56
C GLY A 82 -12.04 -22.04 -7.88
N GLU A 83 -12.57 -20.81 -7.89
CA GLU A 83 -12.45 -19.95 -9.06
C GLU A 83 -10.99 -19.57 -9.33
N ASN A 84 -10.56 -19.80 -10.55
CA ASN A 84 -9.24 -19.37 -11.01
C ASN A 84 -9.29 -17.89 -11.42
N LYS A 85 -8.81 -17.02 -10.55
CA LYS A 85 -8.49 -15.64 -10.92
C LYS A 85 -7.05 -15.56 -11.39
N THR A 86 -6.73 -14.47 -12.07
CA THR A 86 -5.37 -14.22 -12.55
C THR A 86 -4.36 -14.27 -11.38
N THR A 87 -3.30 -15.05 -11.58
CA THR A 87 -2.25 -15.26 -10.58
C THR A 87 -0.97 -14.57 -11.02
N PHE A 88 -0.34 -13.84 -10.12
CA PHE A 88 0.90 -13.10 -10.35
C PHE A 88 2.02 -13.64 -9.49
N ALA A 89 3.25 -13.60 -10.04
CA ALA A 89 4.44 -14.08 -9.36
C ALA A 89 5.00 -13.06 -8.35
N SER A 90 4.71 -11.78 -8.53
CA SER A 90 5.15 -10.70 -7.64
C SER A 90 4.10 -9.59 -7.54
N LEU A 91 4.29 -8.68 -6.57
CA LEU A 91 3.47 -7.48 -6.44
C LEU A 91 3.71 -6.52 -7.60
N GLU A 92 4.95 -6.43 -8.07
CA GLU A 92 5.35 -5.59 -9.20
C GLU A 92 4.63 -5.99 -10.49
N ASP A 93 4.44 -7.29 -10.73
CA ASP A 93 3.72 -7.80 -11.91
C ASP A 93 2.25 -7.33 -11.93
N VAL A 94 1.62 -7.20 -10.75
CA VAL A 94 0.26 -6.65 -10.63
C VAL A 94 0.26 -5.17 -11.01
N ILE A 95 1.24 -4.40 -10.52
CA ILE A 95 1.35 -2.97 -10.82
C ILE A 95 1.56 -2.77 -12.32
N PHE A 96 2.45 -3.53 -12.97
CA PHE A 96 2.65 -3.47 -14.41
C PHE A 96 1.38 -3.83 -15.20
N ALA A 97 0.67 -4.86 -14.78
CA ALA A 97 -0.58 -5.25 -15.43
C ALA A 97 -1.68 -4.18 -15.25
N PHE A 98 -1.69 -3.48 -14.13
CA PHE A 98 -2.59 -2.36 -13.89
C PHE A 98 -2.23 -1.13 -14.74
N GLU A 99 -0.96 -0.76 -14.83
CA GLU A 99 -0.47 0.33 -15.68
C GLU A 99 -0.75 0.07 -17.16
N ASP A 100 -0.62 -1.19 -17.61
CA ASP A 100 -1.01 -1.65 -18.96
C ASP A 100 -2.54 -1.68 -19.18
N LYS A 101 -3.34 -1.29 -18.18
CA LYS A 101 -4.82 -1.29 -18.22
C LYS A 101 -5.44 -2.67 -18.49
N ARG A 102 -4.75 -3.74 -18.11
CA ARG A 102 -5.26 -5.12 -18.19
C ARG A 102 -6.12 -5.50 -16.99
N LEU A 103 -5.95 -4.78 -15.88
CA LEU A 103 -6.66 -5.00 -14.63
C LEU A 103 -7.39 -3.75 -14.20
N SER A 104 -8.52 -3.95 -13.52
CA SER A 104 -9.25 -2.88 -12.84
C SER A 104 -8.78 -2.75 -11.39
N LEU A 105 -8.86 -1.54 -10.83
CA LEU A 105 -8.38 -1.22 -9.48
C LEU A 105 -8.96 -2.13 -8.38
N HIS A 106 -10.24 -2.48 -8.49
CA HIS A 106 -10.95 -3.29 -7.49
C HIS A 106 -11.05 -4.78 -7.85
N GLU A 107 -10.35 -5.20 -8.89
CA GLU A 107 -10.33 -6.59 -9.33
C GLU A 107 -9.54 -7.47 -8.35
N TRP A 108 -10.05 -8.69 -8.12
CA TRP A 108 -9.42 -9.66 -7.26
C TRP A 108 -8.34 -10.44 -8.01
N VAL A 109 -7.16 -10.55 -7.41
CA VAL A 109 -5.99 -11.25 -7.97
C VAL A 109 -5.32 -12.11 -6.92
N TRP A 110 -4.71 -13.21 -7.35
CA TRP A 110 -3.80 -14.00 -6.54
C TRP A 110 -2.38 -13.52 -6.75
N VAL A 111 -1.68 -13.20 -5.67
CA VAL A 111 -0.30 -12.71 -5.73
C VAL A 111 0.57 -13.54 -4.82
N ARG A 112 1.73 -13.95 -5.30
CA ARG A 112 2.75 -14.58 -4.47
C ARG A 112 3.31 -13.56 -3.49
N PHE A 113 3.30 -13.92 -2.21
CA PHE A 113 3.76 -13.07 -1.12
C PHE A 113 4.69 -13.85 -0.20
N ASN A 114 5.89 -13.33 0.06
CA ASN A 114 6.91 -14.01 0.87
C ASN A 114 6.96 -13.49 2.32
N GLY A 115 6.09 -12.54 2.68
CA GLY A 115 6.01 -11.97 4.02
C GLY A 115 5.11 -12.76 4.96
N GLU A 116 5.12 -12.36 6.22
CA GLU A 116 4.14 -12.82 7.20
C GLU A 116 2.79 -12.18 6.89
N VAL A 117 1.75 -12.97 6.96
CA VAL A 117 0.36 -12.52 6.79
C VAL A 117 -0.30 -12.73 8.14
N GLU A 118 -0.60 -11.62 8.81
CA GLU A 118 -1.47 -11.64 9.98
C GLU A 118 -2.89 -11.93 9.50
N ASP A 119 -3.36 -13.13 9.73
CA ASP A 119 -4.71 -13.53 9.36
C ASP A 119 -5.52 -13.70 10.65
N GLU A 120 -6.67 -13.02 10.75
CA GLU A 120 -7.61 -13.26 11.85
C GLU A 120 -8.07 -14.73 11.90
N ASP A 121 -7.85 -15.47 10.81
CA ASP A 121 -8.14 -16.90 10.68
C ASP A 121 -7.00 -17.82 11.17
N GLU A 122 -5.86 -17.31 11.69
CA GLU A 122 -4.76 -18.16 12.19
C GLU A 122 -5.17 -19.15 13.30
N MET A 123 -6.27 -18.88 14.00
CA MET A 123 -6.86 -19.78 15.00
C MET A 123 -7.78 -20.84 14.39
N ARG A 124 -8.00 -20.83 13.07
CA ARG A 124 -8.88 -21.76 12.38
C ARG A 124 -8.06 -22.76 11.56
N SER A 125 -8.61 -23.95 11.35
CA SER A 125 -8.03 -24.93 10.44
C SER A 125 -8.22 -24.47 8.99
N PRO A 126 -7.32 -24.87 8.05
CA PRO A 126 -7.50 -24.59 6.63
C PRO A 126 -8.84 -25.15 6.13
N GLN A 127 -9.48 -24.44 5.22
CA GLN A 127 -10.76 -24.85 4.62
C GLN A 127 -10.61 -26.16 3.84
N LYS A 128 -9.46 -26.35 3.22
CA LYS A 128 -9.14 -27.58 2.48
C LYS A 128 -7.64 -27.82 2.51
N THR A 129 -7.25 -29.06 2.75
CA THR A 129 -5.87 -29.53 2.61
C THR A 129 -5.84 -30.58 1.50
N GLN A 130 -4.90 -30.43 0.58
CA GLN A 130 -4.73 -31.34 -0.57
C GLN A 130 -3.26 -31.76 -0.67
N GLU A 131 -3.01 -33.07 -0.70
CA GLU A 131 -1.70 -33.61 -1.02
C GLU A 131 -1.53 -33.65 -2.53
N LEU A 132 -0.40 -33.19 -3.01
CA LEU A 132 -0.04 -33.18 -4.44
C LEU A 132 0.80 -34.41 -4.76
N GLU A 133 0.87 -34.76 -6.06
CA GLU A 133 1.59 -35.95 -6.56
C GLU A 133 3.09 -35.94 -6.24
N ASP A 134 3.66 -34.76 -6.00
CA ASP A 134 5.08 -34.56 -5.65
C ASP A 134 5.37 -34.68 -4.15
N GLY A 135 4.38 -35.04 -3.32
CA GLY A 135 4.49 -35.16 -1.87
C GLY A 135 4.40 -33.84 -1.12
N SER A 136 4.17 -32.72 -1.81
CA SER A 136 3.92 -31.43 -1.17
C SER A 136 2.45 -31.31 -0.74
N ARG A 137 2.21 -30.52 0.31
CA ARG A 137 0.87 -30.27 0.87
C ARG A 137 0.43 -28.85 0.53
N LEU A 138 -0.75 -28.71 -0.05
CA LEU A 138 -1.41 -27.44 -0.32
C LEU A 138 -2.50 -27.19 0.72
N GLU A 139 -2.37 -26.14 1.49
CA GLU A 139 -3.36 -25.65 2.45
C GLU A 139 -4.08 -24.44 1.84
N ILE A 140 -5.40 -24.51 1.81
CA ILE A 140 -6.24 -23.46 1.22
C ILE A 140 -7.06 -22.82 2.34
N TRP A 141 -6.85 -21.55 2.52
CA TRP A 141 -7.53 -20.67 3.45
C TRP A 141 -8.48 -19.73 2.71
N ASN A 142 -9.21 -18.93 3.42
CA ASN A 142 -10.17 -17.99 2.83
C ASN A 142 -9.54 -16.98 1.85
N LEU A 143 -8.37 -16.42 2.22
CA LEU A 143 -7.64 -15.40 1.44
C LEU A 143 -6.19 -15.82 1.14
N ARG A 144 -5.82 -17.06 1.46
CA ARG A 144 -4.44 -17.52 1.39
C ARG A 144 -4.36 -18.95 0.87
N ARG A 145 -3.30 -19.25 0.13
CA ARG A 145 -2.92 -20.60 -0.30
C ARG A 145 -1.45 -20.81 0.03
N ASP A 146 -1.18 -21.73 0.91
CA ASP A 146 0.18 -22.08 1.34
C ASP A 146 0.53 -23.47 0.82
N ARG A 147 1.71 -23.60 0.23
CA ARG A 147 2.28 -24.88 -0.19
C ARG A 147 3.48 -25.21 0.66
N PHE A 148 3.46 -26.40 1.25
CA PHE A 148 4.51 -26.92 2.12
C PHE A 148 5.18 -28.11 1.47
N ASP A 149 6.48 -28.28 1.73
CA ASP A 149 7.24 -29.47 1.37
C ASP A 149 6.93 -30.64 2.33
N SER A 150 7.45 -31.84 2.00
CA SER A 150 7.40 -33.04 2.87
C SER A 150 7.95 -32.79 4.27
N ASP A 151 8.92 -31.89 4.40
CA ASP A 151 9.55 -31.48 5.66
C ASP A 151 8.82 -30.35 6.40
N ASN A 152 7.60 -30.00 5.93
CA ASN A 152 6.76 -28.92 6.47
C ASN A 152 7.36 -27.51 6.36
N ASN A 153 8.26 -27.30 5.39
CA ASN A 153 8.76 -25.95 5.06
C ASN A 153 7.84 -25.28 4.05
N LEU A 154 7.59 -23.97 4.21
CA LEU A 154 6.79 -23.20 3.28
C LEU A 154 7.55 -22.98 1.96
N ILE A 155 7.04 -23.56 0.87
CA ILE A 155 7.59 -23.40 -0.49
C ILE A 155 7.09 -22.12 -1.14
N SER A 156 5.78 -21.88 -1.04
CA SER A 156 5.14 -20.71 -1.64
C SER A 156 3.86 -20.34 -0.91
N ARG A 157 3.60 -19.05 -0.86
CA ARG A 157 2.38 -18.47 -0.32
C ARG A 157 1.76 -17.57 -1.39
N PHE A 158 0.48 -17.72 -1.61
CA PHE A 158 -0.32 -16.83 -2.44
C PHE A 158 -1.42 -16.20 -1.60
N VAL A 159 -1.59 -14.90 -1.76
CA VAL A 159 -2.63 -14.12 -1.07
C VAL A 159 -3.64 -13.63 -2.09
N LEU A 160 -4.93 -13.77 -1.78
CA LEU A 160 -6.01 -13.20 -2.55
C LEU A 160 -6.27 -11.77 -2.09
N THR A 161 -6.05 -10.82 -2.97
CA THR A 161 -6.20 -9.39 -2.66
C THR A 161 -6.79 -8.64 -3.85
N THR A 162 -7.12 -7.38 -3.67
CA THR A 162 -7.52 -6.50 -4.77
C THR A 162 -6.32 -5.73 -5.30
N VAL A 163 -6.35 -5.37 -6.59
CA VAL A 163 -5.28 -4.58 -7.23
C VAL A 163 -5.01 -3.29 -6.46
N GLY A 164 -6.05 -2.60 -6.00
CA GLY A 164 -5.91 -1.34 -5.26
C GLY A 164 -5.27 -1.47 -3.86
N ARG A 165 -5.13 -2.69 -3.32
CA ARG A 165 -4.35 -2.93 -2.10
C ARG A 165 -2.88 -3.22 -2.38
N VAL A 166 -2.55 -3.51 -3.63
CA VAL A 166 -1.18 -3.74 -4.09
C VAL A 166 -0.53 -2.44 -4.54
N VAL A 167 -1.29 -1.56 -5.20
CA VAL A 167 -0.87 -0.21 -5.63
C VAL A 167 -0.69 0.73 -4.45
#